data_8138eef8d325e49bae1a443b395b1889
#
_entry.id   8138eef8d325e49bae1a443b395b1889
#
_cell.length_a   1.000
_cell.length_b   1.000
_cell.length_c   1.000
_cell.angle_alpha   90.00
_cell.angle_beta   90.00
_cell.angle_gamma   90.00
#
_symmetry.space_group_name_H-M   'P 1'
#
loop_
_entity.id
_entity.type
_entity.pdbx_description
1 polymer ?
#
loop_
_entity_poly.entity_id
_entity_poly.type
_entity_poly.pdbx_seq_one_letter_code
_entity_poly.pdbx_strand_id
1 'polypeptide(L)'
;MDKVGVWLIGARGSVATTATAGAAAIRAGLAPPQGCVTESPDFPAKLVPFADLVFGGHDISEVSLRKRAEQLSRAGVVPPDLPRLIAADLDAADAEIRPGHVPGDGGQAAAAARLSGDIAGFRARHGLARVVVVNVSSTEPPVDSRPEFGRLADLEERLATGDDVLPPSSLYAYAAFQAGCGYVEFTPSTGPTLPALAELAARRGVPYAGRDGKTGETLVKSALAPMFADRALRVRSWSGLNLLGGGDGATLADPAARSSKELSKDQVVAGVVGEPVEGRTHIDYVADLGEWKTAWDHVTFEGFLGVRMAMQFTWQGCDSALAAPLVLDLARLVARAHEKGRGGVLPELGYFFKNPLGTGEHALAAQYARLLAFAEELS
;
A
#
# COMPACT_ATOMS: atom_id res chain seq x y z
N MET A 1 12.68 -21.26 6.34
CA MET A 1 11.93 -20.82 5.14
C MET A 1 12.91 -20.19 4.18
N ASP A 2 12.62 -20.22 2.89
CA ASP A 2 13.50 -19.60 1.90
C ASP A 2 13.44 -18.07 1.99
N LYS A 3 14.52 -17.38 1.60
CA LYS A 3 14.56 -15.92 1.57
C LYS A 3 13.58 -15.34 0.57
N VAL A 4 12.95 -14.22 0.94
CA VAL A 4 11.99 -13.49 0.13
C VAL A 4 12.49 -12.07 -0.14
N GLY A 5 12.42 -11.65 -1.39
CA GLY A 5 12.70 -10.27 -1.79
C GLY A 5 11.49 -9.37 -1.62
N VAL A 6 11.71 -8.19 -1.07
CA VAL A 6 10.76 -7.09 -1.03
C VAL A 6 11.30 -6.00 -1.94
N TRP A 7 10.66 -5.85 -3.11
CA TRP A 7 11.05 -4.87 -4.11
C TRP A 7 10.11 -3.68 -4.07
N LEU A 8 10.61 -2.55 -3.57
CA LEU A 8 9.80 -1.36 -3.31
C LEU A 8 9.85 -0.40 -4.50
N ILE A 9 8.69 0.06 -4.97
CA ILE A 9 8.59 1.16 -5.92
C ILE A 9 8.38 2.45 -5.13
N GLY A 10 9.26 3.44 -5.34
CA GLY A 10 9.44 4.56 -4.40
C GLY A 10 10.28 4.16 -3.20
N ALA A 11 11.34 3.36 -3.45
CA ALA A 11 12.15 2.67 -2.44
C ALA A 11 12.88 3.60 -1.46
N ARG A 12 13.06 4.87 -1.79
CA ARG A 12 13.67 5.91 -0.94
C ARG A 12 12.64 6.86 -0.31
N GLY A 13 11.34 6.59 -0.50
CA GLY A 13 10.25 7.31 0.14
C GLY A 13 10.15 7.03 1.65
N SER A 14 9.31 7.80 2.36
CA SER A 14 9.13 7.68 3.81
C SER A 14 8.65 6.28 4.23
N VAL A 15 7.63 5.75 3.56
CA VAL A 15 7.05 4.43 3.87
C VAL A 15 8.07 3.32 3.62
N ALA A 16 8.73 3.32 2.46
CA ALA A 16 9.73 2.32 2.08
C ALA A 16 10.92 2.32 3.04
N THR A 17 11.44 3.51 3.38
CA THR A 17 12.56 3.67 4.32
C THR A 17 12.15 3.20 5.72
N THR A 18 10.95 3.54 6.18
CA THR A 18 10.46 3.11 7.50
C THR A 18 10.24 1.60 7.56
N ALA A 19 9.72 0.98 6.49
CA ALA A 19 9.56 -0.49 6.40
C ALA A 19 10.91 -1.21 6.41
N THR A 20 11.87 -0.75 5.62
CA THR A 20 13.22 -1.32 5.56
C THR A 20 13.93 -1.17 6.92
N ALA A 21 13.88 0.02 7.54
CA ALA A 21 14.45 0.28 8.85
C ALA A 21 13.76 -0.55 9.95
N GLY A 22 12.43 -0.67 9.90
CA GLY A 22 11.64 -1.48 10.83
C GLY A 22 12.01 -2.96 10.77
N ALA A 23 12.09 -3.53 9.57
CA ALA A 23 12.49 -4.93 9.40
C ALA A 23 13.91 -5.19 9.91
N ALA A 24 14.87 -4.27 9.64
CA ALA A 24 16.24 -4.35 10.16
C ALA A 24 16.27 -4.25 11.70
N ALA A 25 15.48 -3.35 12.29
CA ALA A 25 15.39 -3.18 13.72
C ALA A 25 14.80 -4.42 14.43
N ILE A 26 13.72 -4.99 13.88
CA ILE A 26 13.09 -6.21 14.41
C ILE A 26 14.09 -7.38 14.33
N ARG A 27 14.75 -7.56 13.19
CA ARG A 27 15.76 -8.59 13.01
C ARG A 27 16.91 -8.49 14.03
N ALA A 28 17.33 -7.28 14.32
CA ALA A 28 18.40 -7.00 15.28
C ALA A 28 17.96 -7.04 16.76
N GLY A 29 16.66 -7.26 17.04
CA GLY A 29 16.11 -7.22 18.41
C GLY A 29 16.09 -5.80 19.01
N LEU A 30 16.19 -4.76 18.19
CA LEU A 30 16.18 -3.36 18.60
C LEU A 30 14.77 -2.78 18.72
N ALA A 31 13.79 -3.40 18.08
CA ALA A 31 12.39 -3.02 18.16
C ALA A 31 11.50 -4.27 18.09
N PRO A 32 10.37 -4.28 18.81
CA PRO A 32 9.37 -5.31 18.66
C PRO A 32 8.51 -5.07 17.40
N PRO A 33 7.77 -6.09 16.89
CA PRO A 33 7.00 -6.00 15.65
C PRO A 33 5.62 -5.35 15.82
N GLN A 34 5.49 -4.33 16.67
CA GLN A 34 4.21 -3.63 16.84
C GLN A 34 3.67 -3.08 15.54
N GLY A 35 2.36 -3.24 15.32
CA GLY A 35 1.67 -2.86 14.10
C GLY A 35 1.68 -3.93 13.01
N CYS A 36 2.53 -4.96 13.10
CA CYS A 36 2.48 -6.12 12.23
C CYS A 36 1.40 -7.09 12.75
N VAL A 37 0.24 -7.15 12.10
CA VAL A 37 -0.86 -8.02 12.51
C VAL A 37 -0.50 -9.50 12.38
N THR A 38 0.40 -9.82 11.45
CA THR A 38 0.89 -11.18 11.23
C THR A 38 1.81 -11.72 12.34
N GLU A 39 2.21 -10.86 13.28
CA GLU A 39 2.97 -11.22 14.50
C GLU A 39 2.08 -11.27 15.75
N SER A 40 0.76 -11.11 15.59
CA SER A 40 -0.18 -11.33 16.70
C SER A 40 -0.11 -12.78 17.18
N PRO A 41 -0.20 -13.03 18.50
CA PRO A 41 -0.11 -14.40 19.06
C PRO A 41 -1.08 -15.41 18.43
N ASP A 42 -2.26 -14.93 18.04
CA ASP A 42 -3.33 -15.75 17.47
C ASP A 42 -3.30 -15.80 15.94
N PHE A 43 -2.26 -15.25 15.28
CA PHE A 43 -2.19 -15.27 13.82
C PHE A 43 -1.77 -16.68 13.34
N PRO A 44 -2.62 -17.38 12.55
CA PRO A 44 -2.47 -18.83 12.37
C PRO A 44 -1.35 -19.23 11.39
N ALA A 45 -0.95 -18.34 10.46
CA ALA A 45 0.04 -18.68 9.44
C ALA A 45 1.48 -18.45 9.93
N LYS A 46 2.35 -19.42 9.62
CA LYS A 46 3.80 -19.19 9.70
C LYS A 46 4.30 -18.52 8.43
N LEU A 47 4.74 -17.29 8.56
CA LEU A 47 5.28 -16.50 7.45
C LEU A 47 6.80 -16.43 7.51
N VAL A 48 7.42 -15.99 6.41
CA VAL A 48 8.87 -15.75 6.35
C VAL A 48 9.29 -14.80 7.48
N PRO A 49 10.33 -15.14 8.28
CA PRO A 49 10.82 -14.25 9.33
C PRO A 49 11.39 -12.96 8.74
N PHE A 50 11.37 -11.87 9.53
CA PHE A 50 11.96 -10.59 9.09
C PHE A 50 13.47 -10.73 8.77
N ALA A 51 14.16 -11.69 9.40
CA ALA A 51 15.56 -11.97 9.13
C ALA A 51 15.84 -12.49 7.72
N ASP A 52 14.83 -13.09 7.07
CA ASP A 52 14.91 -13.67 5.73
C ASP A 52 14.31 -12.76 4.65
N LEU A 53 13.95 -11.51 5.00
CA LEU A 53 13.56 -10.48 4.04
C LEU A 53 14.79 -9.76 3.49
N VAL A 54 14.85 -9.62 2.17
CA VAL A 54 15.89 -8.87 1.45
C VAL A 54 15.24 -7.73 0.71
N PHE A 55 15.73 -6.51 0.90
CA PHE A 55 15.14 -5.30 0.34
C PHE A 55 15.91 -4.78 -0.86
N GLY A 56 15.19 -4.27 -1.84
CA GLY A 56 15.66 -3.55 -3.00
C GLY A 56 14.51 -2.74 -3.60
N GLY A 57 14.70 -2.17 -4.78
CA GLY A 57 13.59 -1.43 -5.39
C GLY A 57 13.99 -0.54 -6.55
N HIS A 58 13.00 0.24 -6.98
CA HIS A 58 13.18 1.31 -7.94
C HIS A 58 12.83 2.66 -7.31
N ASP A 59 13.63 3.68 -7.60
CA ASP A 59 13.35 5.06 -7.23
C ASP A 59 13.93 6.05 -8.24
N ILE A 60 13.34 7.24 -8.32
CA ILE A 60 13.85 8.39 -9.07
C ILE A 60 14.64 9.36 -8.17
N SER A 61 14.54 9.18 -6.85
CA SER A 61 15.29 9.98 -5.86
C SER A 61 16.71 9.47 -5.73
N GLU A 62 17.66 10.40 -5.56
CA GLU A 62 19.07 10.10 -5.30
C GLU A 62 19.44 10.15 -3.81
N VAL A 63 18.48 10.50 -2.94
CA VAL A 63 18.71 10.55 -1.49
C VAL A 63 18.85 9.11 -0.95
N SER A 64 20.03 8.73 -0.41
CA SER A 64 20.24 7.39 0.09
C SER A 64 19.27 7.03 1.23
N LEU A 65 18.97 5.71 1.40
CA LEU A 65 18.11 5.22 2.48
C LEU A 65 18.62 5.65 3.85
N ARG A 66 19.92 5.63 4.07
CA ARG A 66 20.53 6.07 5.33
C ARG A 66 20.23 7.53 5.63
N LYS A 67 20.44 8.42 4.64
CA LYS A 67 20.14 9.84 4.78
C LYS A 67 18.64 10.08 4.97
N ARG A 68 17.79 9.32 4.26
CA ARG A 68 16.34 9.40 4.44
C ARG A 68 15.91 8.94 5.84
N ALA A 69 16.48 7.85 6.37
CA ALA A 69 16.22 7.39 7.73
C ALA A 69 16.64 8.42 8.79
N GLU A 70 17.77 9.13 8.58
CA GLU A 70 18.18 10.25 9.44
C GLU A 70 17.18 11.43 9.39
N GLN A 71 16.63 11.74 8.22
CA GLN A 71 15.59 12.77 8.09
C GLN A 71 14.31 12.37 8.84
N LEU A 72 13.86 11.12 8.67
CA LEU A 72 12.72 10.57 9.37
C LEU A 72 12.93 10.51 10.89
N SER A 73 14.16 10.26 11.32
CA SER A 73 14.52 10.30 12.74
C SER A 73 14.39 11.71 13.31
N ARG A 74 14.86 12.74 12.60
CA ARG A 74 14.65 14.15 13.02
C ARG A 74 13.19 14.56 13.05
N ALA A 75 12.36 13.96 12.18
CA ALA A 75 10.91 14.16 12.16
C ALA A 75 10.16 13.35 13.24
N GLY A 76 10.85 12.55 14.05
CA GLY A 76 10.27 11.74 15.12
C GLY A 76 9.54 10.46 14.65
N VAL A 77 9.78 10.03 13.41
CA VAL A 77 9.18 8.81 12.83
C VAL A 77 9.99 7.57 13.18
N VAL A 78 11.32 7.70 13.14
CA VAL A 78 12.29 6.64 13.43
C VAL A 78 13.05 7.01 14.70
N PRO A 79 13.27 6.08 15.65
CA PRO A 79 14.04 6.37 16.85
C PRO A 79 15.41 7.00 16.55
N PRO A 80 15.90 7.97 17.35
CA PRO A 80 17.07 8.78 17.01
C PRO A 80 18.34 8.01 16.69
N ASP A 81 18.65 6.96 17.46
CA ASP A 81 19.87 6.15 17.25
C ASP A 81 19.74 5.05 16.21
N LEU A 82 18.51 4.73 15.81
CA LEU A 82 18.25 3.58 14.95
C LEU A 82 18.96 3.66 13.60
N PRO A 83 18.98 4.78 12.85
CA PRO A 83 19.68 4.85 11.56
C PRO A 83 21.16 4.50 11.65
N ARG A 84 21.81 4.83 12.76
CA ARG A 84 23.22 4.48 13.02
C ARG A 84 23.40 3.00 13.34
N LEU A 85 22.49 2.45 14.15
CA LEU A 85 22.59 1.04 14.59
C LEU A 85 22.36 0.05 13.44
N ILE A 86 21.51 0.40 12.47
CA ILE A 86 21.17 -0.43 11.30
C ILE A 86 21.81 0.10 10.00
N ALA A 87 22.89 0.89 10.10
CA ALA A 87 23.50 1.55 8.94
C ALA A 87 23.89 0.56 7.83
N ALA A 88 24.48 -0.58 8.19
CA ALA A 88 24.87 -1.60 7.23
C ALA A 88 23.69 -2.22 6.49
N ASP A 89 22.54 -2.36 7.14
CA ASP A 89 21.32 -2.89 6.54
C ASP A 89 20.72 -1.90 5.55
N LEU A 90 20.71 -0.61 5.90
CA LEU A 90 20.25 0.46 5.02
C LEU A 90 21.17 0.59 3.81
N ASP A 91 22.48 0.55 4.00
CA ASP A 91 23.45 0.62 2.91
C ASP A 91 23.33 -0.60 1.97
N ALA A 92 23.11 -1.80 2.51
CA ALA A 92 22.90 -3.02 1.73
C ALA A 92 21.60 -2.95 0.89
N ALA A 93 20.50 -2.45 1.46
CA ALA A 93 19.25 -2.26 0.74
C ALA A 93 19.37 -1.16 -0.32
N ASP A 94 20.03 -0.03 0.00
CA ASP A 94 20.25 1.07 -0.94
C ASP A 94 21.09 0.66 -2.16
N ALA A 95 22.07 -0.22 -1.97
CA ALA A 95 22.87 -0.80 -3.06
C ALA A 95 22.05 -1.62 -4.07
N GLU A 96 20.87 -2.10 -3.68
CA GLU A 96 19.93 -2.83 -4.56
C GLU A 96 18.83 -1.93 -5.14
N ILE A 97 18.85 -0.62 -4.88
CA ILE A 97 17.91 0.31 -5.53
C ILE A 97 18.44 0.69 -6.91
N ARG A 98 17.58 0.55 -7.90
CA ARG A 98 17.84 0.86 -9.31
C ARG A 98 17.08 2.11 -9.75
N PRO A 99 17.50 2.79 -10.84
CA PRO A 99 16.75 3.91 -11.41
C PRO A 99 15.32 3.51 -11.76
N GLY A 100 14.36 4.28 -11.29
CA GLY A 100 12.95 4.11 -11.60
C GLY A 100 12.62 4.46 -13.07
N HIS A 101 11.35 4.32 -13.42
CA HIS A 101 10.83 4.79 -14.70
C HIS A 101 10.41 6.25 -14.61
N VAL A 102 10.87 7.05 -15.55
CA VAL A 102 10.40 8.43 -15.77
C VAL A 102 9.62 8.43 -17.08
N PRO A 103 8.37 8.89 -17.11
CA PRO A 103 7.60 8.97 -18.34
C PRO A 103 8.35 9.77 -19.43
N GLY A 104 8.36 9.26 -20.66
CA GLY A 104 9.07 9.85 -21.80
C GLY A 104 10.52 9.38 -21.99
N ASP A 105 11.09 8.60 -21.09
CA ASP A 105 12.43 8.02 -21.21
C ASP A 105 12.41 6.71 -22.01
N GLY A 106 12.39 6.77 -23.33
CA GLY A 106 12.35 5.61 -24.22
C GLY A 106 11.00 4.88 -24.16
N GLY A 107 10.68 4.03 -25.13
CA GLY A 107 9.37 3.36 -25.16
C GLY A 107 9.13 2.43 -23.96
N GLN A 108 7.86 2.31 -23.56
CA GLN A 108 7.46 1.53 -22.37
C GLN A 108 7.80 0.04 -22.48
N ALA A 109 7.87 -0.55 -23.67
CA ALA A 109 8.32 -1.93 -23.85
C ALA A 109 9.76 -2.12 -23.35
N ALA A 110 10.66 -1.22 -23.73
CA ALA A 110 12.05 -1.24 -23.26
C ALA A 110 12.16 -0.98 -21.76
N ALA A 111 11.38 -0.03 -21.24
CA ALA A 111 11.29 0.24 -19.82
C ALA A 111 10.79 -0.99 -19.04
N ALA A 112 9.73 -1.65 -19.49
CA ALA A 112 9.21 -2.87 -18.86
C ALA A 112 10.24 -4.00 -18.84
N ALA A 113 10.96 -4.19 -19.94
CA ALA A 113 12.02 -5.20 -20.03
C ALA A 113 13.16 -4.90 -19.05
N ARG A 114 13.59 -3.63 -18.93
CA ARG A 114 14.60 -3.21 -17.96
C ARG A 114 14.13 -3.45 -16.53
N LEU A 115 12.94 -2.95 -16.18
CA LEU A 115 12.38 -3.10 -14.83
C LEU A 115 12.23 -4.58 -14.44
N SER A 116 11.73 -5.41 -15.35
CA SER A 116 11.61 -6.85 -15.13
C SER A 116 12.98 -7.52 -14.97
N GLY A 117 13.96 -7.10 -15.77
CA GLY A 117 15.35 -7.58 -15.70
C GLY A 117 16.03 -7.21 -14.39
N ASP A 118 15.79 -6.00 -13.86
CA ASP A 118 16.32 -5.56 -12.57
C ASP A 118 15.79 -6.44 -11.42
N ILE A 119 14.47 -6.74 -11.42
CA ILE A 119 13.83 -7.61 -10.42
C ILE A 119 14.37 -9.05 -10.55
N ALA A 120 14.49 -9.59 -11.76
CA ALA A 120 15.02 -10.93 -11.97
C ALA A 120 16.51 -11.03 -11.56
N GLY A 121 17.29 -10.01 -11.86
CA GLY A 121 18.68 -9.90 -11.43
C GLY A 121 18.84 -9.85 -9.90
N PHE A 122 18.00 -9.08 -9.21
CA PHE A 122 17.94 -9.05 -7.76
C PHE A 122 17.62 -10.43 -7.17
N ARG A 123 16.58 -11.09 -7.69
CA ARG A 123 16.21 -12.45 -7.30
C ARG A 123 17.39 -13.43 -7.43
N ALA A 124 18.10 -13.38 -8.56
CA ALA A 124 19.22 -14.27 -8.84
C ALA A 124 20.42 -13.99 -7.92
N ARG A 125 20.82 -12.72 -7.76
CA ARG A 125 21.98 -12.34 -6.92
C ARG A 125 21.84 -12.79 -5.47
N HIS A 126 20.64 -12.73 -4.92
CA HIS A 126 20.39 -13.08 -3.52
C HIS A 126 19.83 -14.49 -3.31
N GLY A 127 19.66 -15.28 -4.38
CA GLY A 127 19.11 -16.64 -4.29
C GLY A 127 17.70 -16.68 -3.71
N LEU A 128 16.86 -15.69 -4.06
CA LEU A 128 15.53 -15.54 -3.47
C LEU A 128 14.55 -16.54 -4.08
N ALA A 129 13.79 -17.23 -3.24
CA ALA A 129 12.74 -18.11 -3.71
C ALA A 129 11.64 -17.32 -4.43
N ARG A 130 11.26 -16.17 -3.89
CA ARG A 130 10.21 -15.28 -4.41
C ARG A 130 10.58 -13.83 -4.20
N VAL A 131 9.97 -12.97 -5.03
CA VAL A 131 10.00 -11.52 -4.85
C VAL A 131 8.56 -11.01 -4.86
N VAL A 132 8.27 -10.10 -3.95
CA VAL A 132 7.02 -9.34 -3.91
C VAL A 132 7.36 -7.88 -4.21
N VAL A 133 6.74 -7.34 -5.25
CA VAL A 133 6.86 -5.93 -5.61
C VAL A 133 5.76 -5.16 -4.88
N VAL A 134 6.13 -4.12 -4.15
CA VAL A 134 5.16 -3.28 -3.40
C VAL A 134 5.29 -1.84 -3.87
N ASN A 135 4.22 -1.32 -4.47
CA ASN A 135 4.18 0.08 -4.87
C ASN A 135 3.80 0.98 -3.69
N VAL A 136 4.75 1.78 -3.24
CA VAL A 136 4.61 2.81 -2.18
C VAL A 136 5.07 4.18 -2.68
N SER A 137 5.05 4.39 -4.01
CA SER A 137 5.38 5.65 -4.65
C SER A 137 4.30 6.71 -4.43
N SER A 138 4.51 7.91 -4.97
CA SER A 138 3.49 8.96 -4.97
C SER A 138 2.25 8.55 -5.76
N THR A 139 1.08 9.03 -5.32
CA THR A 139 -0.19 8.79 -6.00
C THR A 139 -0.21 9.40 -7.40
N GLU A 140 -0.65 8.62 -8.37
CA GLU A 140 -0.86 9.04 -9.75
C GLU A 140 -2.26 9.61 -9.97
N PRO A 141 -2.44 10.51 -10.97
CA PRO A 141 -3.76 10.90 -11.42
C PRO A 141 -4.57 9.71 -11.94
N PRO A 142 -5.92 9.76 -11.85
CA PRO A 142 -6.78 8.77 -12.49
C PRO A 142 -6.54 8.70 -14.00
N VAL A 143 -6.66 7.51 -14.57
CA VAL A 143 -6.45 7.26 -15.99
C VAL A 143 -7.78 6.92 -16.65
N ASP A 144 -8.04 7.52 -17.80
CA ASP A 144 -9.22 7.20 -18.61
C ASP A 144 -9.16 5.76 -19.14
N SER A 145 -10.33 5.14 -19.29
CA SER A 145 -10.42 3.81 -19.89
C SER A 145 -10.04 3.86 -21.37
N ARG A 146 -9.20 2.91 -21.79
CA ARG A 146 -8.76 2.76 -23.19
C ARG A 146 -9.04 1.34 -23.67
N PRO A 147 -9.35 1.13 -24.96
CA PRO A 147 -9.62 -0.20 -25.50
C PRO A 147 -8.51 -1.23 -25.22
N GLU A 148 -7.25 -0.82 -25.35
CA GLU A 148 -6.08 -1.65 -25.13
C GLU A 148 -5.91 -2.16 -23.70
N PHE A 149 -6.61 -1.56 -22.71
CA PHE A 149 -6.60 -2.04 -21.33
C PHE A 149 -7.48 -3.27 -21.10
N GLY A 150 -8.32 -3.62 -22.08
CA GLY A 150 -9.29 -4.70 -21.94
C GLY A 150 -8.69 -6.10 -22.08
N ARG A 151 -7.66 -6.29 -22.91
CA ARG A 151 -7.04 -7.58 -23.21
C ARG A 151 -5.52 -7.49 -23.27
N LEU A 152 -4.86 -8.53 -22.78
CA LEU A 152 -3.40 -8.55 -22.76
C LEU A 152 -2.77 -8.46 -24.16
N ALA A 153 -3.33 -9.14 -25.16
CA ALA A 153 -2.82 -9.11 -26.51
C ALA A 153 -2.86 -7.70 -27.12
N ASP A 154 -3.96 -6.97 -26.91
CA ASP A 154 -4.12 -5.61 -27.43
C ASP A 154 -3.15 -4.64 -26.74
N LEU A 155 -2.94 -4.83 -25.43
CA LEU A 155 -1.96 -4.07 -24.65
C LEU A 155 -0.52 -4.33 -25.14
N GLU A 156 -0.14 -5.59 -25.34
CA GLU A 156 1.21 -5.98 -25.79
C GLU A 156 1.49 -5.48 -27.21
N GLU A 157 0.49 -5.55 -28.11
CA GLU A 157 0.60 -4.97 -29.45
C GLU A 157 0.84 -3.46 -29.37
N ARG A 158 0.10 -2.75 -28.51
CA ARG A 158 0.24 -1.30 -28.35
C ARG A 158 1.57 -0.91 -27.74
N LEU A 159 2.04 -1.64 -26.73
CA LEU A 159 3.38 -1.43 -26.14
C LEU A 159 4.49 -1.59 -27.18
N ALA A 160 4.34 -2.55 -28.12
CA ALA A 160 5.33 -2.79 -29.17
C ALA A 160 5.44 -1.63 -30.18
N THR A 161 4.43 -0.75 -30.30
CA THR A 161 4.50 0.44 -31.16
C THR A 161 5.38 1.57 -30.60
N GLY A 162 5.82 1.47 -29.33
CA GLY A 162 6.71 2.42 -28.67
C GLY A 162 6.01 3.58 -27.99
N ASP A 163 4.67 3.58 -27.95
CA ASP A 163 3.90 4.62 -27.26
C ASP A 163 3.87 4.43 -25.73
N ASP A 164 3.72 5.54 -25.00
CA ASP A 164 3.43 5.52 -23.58
C ASP A 164 1.94 5.24 -23.36
N VAL A 165 1.62 3.98 -23.04
CA VAL A 165 0.25 3.47 -22.93
C VAL A 165 -0.18 3.32 -21.48
N LEU A 166 0.67 2.69 -20.66
CA LEU A 166 0.39 2.38 -19.27
C LEU A 166 0.74 3.56 -18.36
N PRO A 167 -0.07 3.84 -17.33
CA PRO A 167 0.40 4.69 -16.24
C PRO A 167 1.59 4.00 -15.53
N PRO A 168 2.50 4.77 -14.92
CA PRO A 168 3.71 4.23 -14.30
C PRO A 168 3.45 3.07 -13.33
N SER A 169 2.45 3.14 -12.45
CA SER A 169 2.12 2.05 -11.51
C SER A 169 1.71 0.76 -12.23
N SER A 170 0.97 0.88 -13.33
CA SER A 170 0.58 -0.28 -14.15
C SER A 170 1.75 -0.84 -14.95
N LEU A 171 2.69 0.00 -15.37
CA LEU A 171 3.93 -0.46 -16.00
C LEU A 171 4.80 -1.27 -15.02
N TYR A 172 4.89 -0.85 -13.75
CA TYR A 172 5.56 -1.62 -12.71
C TYR A 172 4.83 -2.94 -12.41
N ALA A 173 3.49 -2.95 -12.38
CA ALA A 173 2.71 -4.17 -12.22
C ALA A 173 2.94 -5.14 -13.40
N TYR A 174 2.94 -4.63 -14.63
CA TYR A 174 3.26 -5.42 -15.84
C TYR A 174 4.67 -6.03 -15.73
N ALA A 175 5.68 -5.23 -15.39
CA ALA A 175 7.06 -5.69 -15.26
C ALA A 175 7.20 -6.74 -14.13
N ALA A 176 6.54 -6.56 -13.00
CA ALA A 176 6.51 -7.50 -11.89
C ALA A 176 5.89 -8.85 -12.31
N PHE A 177 4.76 -8.83 -13.00
CA PHE A 177 4.09 -10.04 -13.48
C PHE A 177 4.93 -10.75 -14.54
N GLN A 178 5.58 -10.01 -15.45
CA GLN A 178 6.52 -10.59 -16.41
C GLN A 178 7.71 -11.28 -15.72
N ALA A 179 8.21 -10.72 -14.62
CA ALA A 179 9.26 -11.33 -13.80
C ALA A 179 8.78 -12.51 -12.92
N GLY A 180 7.48 -12.84 -12.97
CA GLY A 180 6.89 -13.91 -12.15
C GLY A 180 6.84 -13.55 -10.66
N CYS A 181 6.60 -12.29 -10.34
CA CYS A 181 6.56 -11.76 -8.98
C CYS A 181 5.13 -11.43 -8.52
N GLY A 182 4.86 -11.62 -7.23
CA GLY A 182 3.65 -11.07 -6.61
C GLY A 182 3.69 -9.54 -6.59
N TYR A 183 2.52 -8.88 -6.55
CA TYR A 183 2.42 -7.43 -6.58
C TYR A 183 1.44 -6.89 -5.54
N VAL A 184 1.81 -5.79 -4.91
CA VAL A 184 0.95 -5.05 -3.97
C VAL A 184 0.86 -3.60 -4.43
N GLU A 185 -0.35 -3.14 -4.72
CA GLU A 185 -0.63 -1.72 -4.93
C GLU A 185 -1.02 -1.08 -3.60
N PHE A 186 -0.06 -0.43 -2.96
CA PHE A 186 -0.31 0.20 -1.65
C PHE A 186 -0.81 1.65 -1.78
N THR A 187 -0.74 2.23 -2.98
CA THR A 187 -1.22 3.58 -3.31
C THR A 187 -2.64 3.54 -3.89
N PRO A 188 -3.33 4.68 -4.04
CA PRO A 188 -4.59 4.73 -4.79
C PRO A 188 -4.42 4.70 -6.32
N SER A 189 -3.20 4.59 -6.83
CA SER A 189 -2.87 4.54 -8.27
C SER A 189 -3.55 3.36 -8.98
N THR A 190 -3.54 3.37 -10.31
CA THR A 190 -4.18 2.34 -11.14
C THR A 190 -3.59 0.96 -10.90
N GLY A 191 -2.26 0.85 -10.90
CA GLY A 191 -1.56 -0.41 -10.60
C GLY A 191 -2.07 -1.60 -11.41
N PRO A 192 -2.42 -2.73 -10.76
CA PRO A 192 -2.81 -3.98 -11.41
C PRO A 192 -4.30 -4.05 -11.78
N THR A 193 -5.06 -2.93 -11.70
CA THR A 193 -6.52 -2.95 -11.86
C THR A 193 -7.00 -3.12 -13.31
N LEU A 194 -6.11 -2.98 -14.29
CA LEU A 194 -6.45 -3.13 -15.69
C LEU A 194 -6.75 -4.60 -16.02
N PRO A 195 -7.84 -4.91 -16.77
CA PRO A 195 -8.18 -6.28 -17.15
C PRO A 195 -7.04 -7.04 -17.85
N ALA A 196 -6.30 -6.37 -18.73
CA ALA A 196 -5.11 -6.93 -19.38
C ALA A 196 -4.05 -7.40 -18.36
N LEU A 197 -3.85 -6.68 -17.26
CA LEU A 197 -2.89 -7.06 -16.22
C LEU A 197 -3.42 -8.21 -15.36
N ALA A 198 -4.72 -8.27 -15.11
CA ALA A 198 -5.33 -9.43 -14.44
C ALA A 198 -5.15 -10.70 -15.28
N GLU A 199 -5.30 -10.61 -16.61
CA GLU A 199 -5.02 -11.71 -17.55
C GLU A 199 -3.55 -12.14 -17.49
N LEU A 200 -2.61 -11.19 -17.46
CA LEU A 200 -1.18 -11.49 -17.34
C LEU A 200 -0.85 -12.18 -16.00
N ALA A 201 -1.38 -11.66 -14.89
CA ALA A 201 -1.19 -12.26 -13.58
C ALA A 201 -1.70 -13.71 -13.53
N ALA A 202 -2.89 -13.97 -14.11
CA ALA A 202 -3.45 -15.31 -14.20
C ALA A 202 -2.57 -16.24 -15.05
N ARG A 203 -2.10 -15.79 -16.22
CA ARG A 203 -1.18 -16.55 -17.08
C ARG A 203 0.14 -16.91 -16.38
N ARG A 204 0.64 -16.01 -15.53
CA ARG A 204 1.88 -16.20 -14.78
C ARG A 204 1.69 -16.94 -13.45
N GLY A 205 0.44 -17.14 -13.03
CA GLY A 205 0.11 -17.76 -11.75
C GLY A 205 0.57 -16.94 -10.53
N VAL A 206 0.70 -15.62 -10.68
CA VAL A 206 1.20 -14.74 -9.63
C VAL A 206 0.08 -14.04 -8.86
N PRO A 207 0.20 -13.89 -7.53
CA PRO A 207 -0.79 -13.19 -6.72
C PRO A 207 -0.60 -11.69 -6.76
N TYR A 208 -1.71 -10.95 -6.58
CA TYR A 208 -1.66 -9.51 -6.34
C TYR A 208 -2.77 -9.03 -5.41
N ALA A 209 -2.51 -7.91 -4.74
CA ALA A 209 -3.44 -7.27 -3.82
C ALA A 209 -3.41 -5.75 -3.98
N GLY A 210 -4.43 -5.08 -3.54
CA GLY A 210 -4.54 -3.62 -3.51
C GLY A 210 -5.96 -3.22 -3.13
N ARG A 211 -6.23 -1.93 -3.20
CA ARG A 211 -5.31 -0.79 -3.30
C ARG A 211 -5.61 0.26 -2.23
N ASP A 212 -4.73 1.23 -2.09
CA ASP A 212 -4.78 2.34 -1.10
C ASP A 212 -4.72 1.84 0.35
N GLY A 213 -3.51 1.79 0.92
CA GLY A 213 -3.24 1.30 2.26
C GLY A 213 -4.11 1.96 3.32
N LYS A 214 -4.75 1.16 4.16
CA LYS A 214 -5.69 1.62 5.18
C LYS A 214 -4.99 1.98 6.47
N THR A 215 -4.59 3.24 6.56
CA THR A 215 -3.97 3.84 7.74
C THR A 215 -4.91 4.88 8.37
N GLY A 216 -4.62 5.32 9.56
CA GLY A 216 -5.18 6.51 10.21
C GLY A 216 -6.71 6.60 10.20
N GLU A 217 -7.25 7.74 9.72
CA GLU A 217 -8.67 8.07 9.76
C GLU A 217 -9.58 7.02 9.10
N THR A 218 -9.20 6.47 7.96
CA THR A 218 -10.01 5.44 7.29
C THR A 218 -10.06 4.14 8.09
N LEU A 219 -8.99 3.79 8.81
CA LEU A 219 -9.02 2.68 9.77
C LEU A 219 -10.07 2.94 10.86
N VAL A 220 -10.08 4.15 11.44
CA VAL A 220 -11.08 4.54 12.45
C VAL A 220 -12.50 4.51 11.85
N LYS A 221 -12.72 5.03 10.66
CA LYS A 221 -14.02 4.97 9.96
C LYS A 221 -14.49 3.51 9.76
N SER A 222 -13.61 2.61 9.35
CA SER A 222 -13.96 1.20 9.13
C SER A 222 -14.24 0.42 10.42
N ALA A 223 -13.77 0.92 11.57
CA ALA A 223 -14.10 0.38 12.88
C ALA A 223 -15.40 0.95 13.45
N LEU A 224 -15.65 2.24 13.26
CA LEU A 224 -16.80 2.94 13.86
C LEU A 224 -18.09 2.82 13.04
N ALA A 225 -18.02 2.79 11.70
CA ALA A 225 -19.21 2.69 10.86
C ALA A 225 -20.05 1.42 11.16
N PRO A 226 -19.45 0.22 11.36
CA PRO A 226 -20.19 -0.97 11.78
C PRO A 226 -20.91 -0.79 13.12
N MET A 227 -20.32 -0.07 14.06
CA MET A 227 -20.94 0.19 15.36
C MET A 227 -22.33 0.89 15.19
N PHE A 228 -22.43 1.85 14.29
CA PHE A 228 -23.71 2.52 14.00
C PHE A 228 -24.69 1.55 13.34
N ALA A 229 -24.24 0.79 12.34
CA ALA A 229 -25.06 -0.17 11.63
C ALA A 229 -25.59 -1.29 12.56
N ASP A 230 -24.71 -1.92 13.33
CA ASP A 230 -25.04 -3.03 14.24
C ASP A 230 -25.96 -2.60 15.39
N ARG A 231 -25.93 -1.31 15.77
CA ARG A 231 -26.81 -0.74 16.79
C ARG A 231 -28.07 -0.09 16.21
N ALA A 232 -28.31 -0.24 14.89
CA ALA A 232 -29.42 0.39 14.19
C ALA A 232 -29.52 1.92 14.44
N LEU A 233 -28.36 2.59 14.57
CA LEU A 233 -28.25 4.03 14.68
C LEU A 233 -28.10 4.62 13.27
N ARG A 234 -28.93 5.57 12.92
CA ARG A 234 -28.93 6.16 11.59
C ARG A 234 -27.91 7.29 11.49
N VAL A 235 -26.82 7.08 10.76
CA VAL A 235 -25.86 8.15 10.48
C VAL A 235 -26.48 9.15 9.51
N ARG A 236 -26.48 10.42 9.88
CA ARG A 236 -27.05 11.53 9.09
C ARG A 236 -25.98 12.26 8.30
N SER A 237 -24.85 12.55 8.95
CA SER A 237 -23.73 13.19 8.32
C SER A 237 -22.41 12.70 8.90
N TRP A 238 -21.38 12.71 8.06
CA TRP A 238 -19.98 12.46 8.46
C TRP A 238 -19.09 13.43 7.72
N SER A 239 -18.55 14.42 8.42
CA SER A 239 -17.65 15.41 7.87
C SER A 239 -16.27 15.28 8.48
N GLY A 240 -15.24 15.28 7.66
CA GLY A 240 -13.86 15.17 8.09
C GLY A 240 -12.98 16.30 7.56
N LEU A 241 -11.97 16.69 8.36
CA LEU A 241 -10.89 17.57 7.95
C LEU A 241 -9.56 16.88 8.20
N ASN A 242 -8.74 16.76 7.17
CA ASN A 242 -7.41 16.19 7.25
C ASN A 242 -6.35 17.25 6.95
N LEU A 243 -5.47 17.46 7.89
CA LEU A 243 -4.28 18.30 7.74
C LEU A 243 -3.08 17.38 7.51
N LEU A 244 -2.45 17.46 6.35
CA LEU A 244 -1.34 16.59 5.93
C LEU A 244 -0.08 17.43 5.73
N GLY A 245 1.01 16.99 6.35
CA GLY A 245 2.36 17.40 5.99
C GLY A 245 3.03 16.39 5.06
N GLY A 246 4.34 16.50 4.86
CA GLY A 246 5.17 15.54 4.13
C GLY A 246 4.96 15.47 2.62
N GLY A 247 5.60 14.49 1.99
CA GLY A 247 5.59 14.34 0.54
C GLY A 247 4.23 13.98 -0.06
N ASP A 248 3.44 13.17 0.63
CA ASP A 248 2.07 12.81 0.22
C ASP A 248 1.16 14.05 0.23
N GLY A 249 1.25 14.88 1.28
CA GLY A 249 0.53 16.15 1.35
C GLY A 249 0.91 17.10 0.22
N ALA A 250 2.19 17.21 -0.11
CA ALA A 250 2.66 18.05 -1.22
C ALA A 250 2.11 17.56 -2.58
N THR A 251 2.04 16.26 -2.81
CA THR A 251 1.43 15.68 -4.02
C THR A 251 -0.08 15.97 -4.08
N LEU A 252 -0.79 15.95 -2.94
CA LEU A 252 -2.21 16.27 -2.85
C LEU A 252 -2.53 17.77 -2.89
N ALA A 253 -1.54 18.65 -2.98
CA ALA A 253 -1.74 20.03 -3.37
C ALA A 253 -2.29 20.14 -4.81
N ASP A 254 -2.05 19.13 -5.67
CA ASP A 254 -2.72 19.00 -6.96
C ASP A 254 -4.20 18.61 -6.77
N PRO A 255 -5.16 19.39 -7.33
CA PRO A 255 -6.59 19.10 -7.20
C PRO A 255 -7.02 17.74 -7.77
N ALA A 256 -6.40 17.24 -8.83
CA ALA A 256 -6.74 15.97 -9.46
C ALA A 256 -6.35 14.76 -8.57
N ALA A 257 -5.15 14.80 -7.98
CA ALA A 257 -4.70 13.77 -7.03
C ALA A 257 -5.53 13.80 -5.73
N ARG A 258 -5.92 14.99 -5.27
CA ARG A 258 -6.76 15.19 -4.07
C ARG A 258 -8.13 14.57 -4.23
N SER A 259 -8.83 14.84 -5.34
CA SER A 259 -10.20 14.37 -5.58
C SER A 259 -10.30 12.84 -5.54
N SER A 260 -9.33 12.13 -6.07
CA SER A 260 -9.26 10.66 -6.02
C SER A 260 -9.21 10.13 -4.57
N LYS A 261 -8.46 10.80 -3.72
CA LYS A 261 -8.26 10.37 -2.32
C LYS A 261 -9.45 10.74 -1.42
N GLU A 262 -10.12 11.86 -1.67
CA GLU A 262 -11.33 12.26 -0.97
C GLU A 262 -12.49 11.30 -1.25
N LEU A 263 -12.71 10.94 -2.52
CA LEU A 263 -13.72 9.95 -2.93
C LEU A 263 -13.50 8.57 -2.29
N SER A 264 -12.26 8.14 -2.20
CA SER A 264 -11.88 6.86 -1.57
C SER A 264 -12.28 6.78 -0.09
N LYS A 265 -12.16 7.88 0.65
CA LYS A 265 -12.50 7.94 2.09
C LYS A 265 -14.01 7.94 2.34
N ASP A 266 -14.78 8.60 1.48
CA ASP A 266 -16.23 8.72 1.65
C ASP A 266 -16.96 7.41 1.31
N GLN A 267 -16.42 6.61 0.39
CA GLN A 267 -16.97 5.30 0.02
C GLN A 267 -17.01 4.29 1.17
N VAL A 268 -16.05 4.33 2.09
CA VAL A 268 -15.98 3.39 3.22
C VAL A 268 -17.19 3.51 4.14
N VAL A 269 -17.60 4.73 4.46
CA VAL A 269 -18.75 4.96 5.34
C VAL A 269 -20.05 4.53 4.66
N ALA A 270 -20.28 4.97 3.42
CA ALA A 270 -21.48 4.63 2.66
C ALA A 270 -21.62 3.12 2.43
N GLY A 271 -20.50 2.43 2.18
CA GLY A 271 -20.46 0.99 1.96
C GLY A 271 -20.82 0.16 3.20
N VAL A 272 -20.58 0.68 4.41
CA VAL A 272 -20.91 -0.01 5.66
C VAL A 272 -22.31 0.34 6.16
N VAL A 273 -22.67 1.63 6.11
CA VAL A 273 -23.97 2.10 6.64
C VAL A 273 -25.14 1.77 5.69
N GLY A 274 -24.85 1.53 4.40
CA GLY A 274 -25.86 1.11 3.42
C GLY A 274 -26.81 2.22 2.94
N GLU A 275 -26.63 3.45 3.42
CA GLU A 275 -27.40 4.64 3.02
C GLU A 275 -26.43 5.78 2.65
N PRO A 276 -26.84 6.71 1.76
CA PRO A 276 -26.08 7.93 1.51
C PRO A 276 -25.96 8.77 2.80
N VAL A 277 -24.72 9.15 3.13
CA VAL A 277 -24.39 9.97 4.29
C VAL A 277 -23.99 11.37 3.81
N GLU A 278 -24.59 12.42 4.39
CA GLU A 278 -24.21 13.80 4.09
C GLU A 278 -22.81 14.12 4.65
N GLY A 279 -22.13 15.10 4.05
CA GLY A 279 -20.80 15.52 4.45
C GLY A 279 -19.73 15.05 3.48
N ARG A 280 -18.52 15.51 3.69
CA ARG A 280 -17.34 15.21 2.87
C ARG A 280 -16.09 15.22 3.73
N THR A 281 -15.07 14.51 3.28
CA THR A 281 -13.72 14.62 3.80
C THR A 281 -12.96 15.68 3.02
N HIS A 282 -12.42 16.68 3.73
CA HIS A 282 -11.55 17.70 3.17
C HIS A 282 -10.10 17.43 3.50
N ILE A 283 -9.20 17.76 2.58
CA ILE A 283 -7.76 17.56 2.75
C ILE A 283 -7.05 18.90 2.50
N ASP A 284 -6.29 19.36 3.50
CA ASP A 284 -5.43 20.53 3.39
C ASP A 284 -3.96 20.14 3.58
N TYR A 285 -3.10 20.70 2.74
CA TYR A 285 -1.65 20.59 2.89
C TYR A 285 -1.12 21.63 3.87
N VAL A 286 -0.47 21.17 4.93
CA VAL A 286 0.16 22.03 5.96
C VAL A 286 1.61 21.59 6.12
N ALA A 287 2.53 22.25 5.45
CA ALA A 287 3.96 21.89 5.41
C ALA A 287 4.60 21.81 6.82
N ASP A 288 4.15 22.61 7.77
CA ASP A 288 4.65 22.66 9.15
C ASP A 288 4.44 21.33 9.92
N LEU A 289 3.47 20.50 9.51
CA LEU A 289 3.25 19.19 10.13
C LEU A 289 4.34 18.17 9.79
N GLY A 290 5.19 18.43 8.78
CA GLY A 290 6.23 17.49 8.36
C GLY A 290 5.66 16.11 8.02
N GLU A 291 6.16 15.04 8.60
CA GLU A 291 5.70 13.65 8.38
C GLU A 291 4.38 13.32 9.14
N TRP A 292 3.86 14.24 9.93
CA TRP A 292 2.67 14.04 10.76
C TRP A 292 1.41 14.54 10.07
N LYS A 293 0.29 13.98 10.50
CA LYS A 293 -1.05 14.40 10.09
C LYS A 293 -2.00 14.47 11.26
N THR A 294 -3.03 15.32 11.11
CA THR A 294 -4.17 15.39 12.00
C THR A 294 -5.45 15.25 11.21
N ALA A 295 -6.34 14.36 11.63
CA ALA A 295 -7.68 14.24 11.13
C ALA A 295 -8.66 14.57 12.26
N TRP A 296 -9.69 15.38 11.93
CA TRP A 296 -10.82 15.65 12.81
C TRP A 296 -12.09 15.27 12.07
N ASP A 297 -12.98 14.55 12.75
CA ASP A 297 -14.26 14.09 12.21
C ASP A 297 -15.41 14.50 13.11
N HIS A 298 -16.52 14.91 12.48
CA HIS A 298 -17.78 15.20 13.11
C HIS A 298 -18.88 14.35 12.49
N VAL A 299 -19.53 13.53 13.33
CA VAL A 299 -20.58 12.59 12.94
C VAL A 299 -21.87 12.96 13.63
N THR A 300 -22.95 13.13 12.87
CA THR A 300 -24.31 13.26 13.43
C THR A 300 -25.12 12.01 13.13
N PHE A 301 -25.89 11.56 14.11
CA PHE A 301 -26.70 10.35 13.99
C PHE A 301 -28.01 10.45 14.79
N GLU A 302 -28.97 9.63 14.40
CA GLU A 302 -30.27 9.51 15.07
C GLU A 302 -30.35 8.16 15.78
N GLY A 303 -30.83 8.21 17.01
CA GLY A 303 -31.18 7.05 17.81
C GLY A 303 -32.68 6.90 18.02
N PHE A 304 -33.05 6.23 19.11
CA PHE A 304 -34.44 5.96 19.46
C PHE A 304 -35.26 7.26 19.55
N LEU A 305 -36.50 7.22 19.03
CA LEU A 305 -37.43 8.37 18.94
C LEU A 305 -36.92 9.52 18.07
N GLY A 306 -35.94 9.30 17.17
CA GLY A 306 -35.38 10.34 16.33
C GLY A 306 -34.49 11.32 17.06
N VAL A 307 -34.03 10.99 18.26
CA VAL A 307 -33.13 11.86 19.04
C VAL A 307 -31.81 11.98 18.31
N ARG A 308 -31.43 13.24 18.02
CA ARG A 308 -30.17 13.57 17.35
C ARG A 308 -29.03 13.67 18.33
N MET A 309 -27.95 13.03 17.99
CA MET A 309 -26.71 12.99 18.77
C MET A 309 -25.53 13.28 17.85
N ALA A 310 -24.41 13.65 18.43
CA ALA A 310 -23.16 13.86 17.71
C ALA A 310 -22.00 13.13 18.38
N MET A 311 -21.06 12.70 17.57
CA MET A 311 -19.76 12.18 18.00
C MET A 311 -18.67 12.97 17.27
N GLN A 312 -17.59 13.26 17.95
CA GLN A 312 -16.40 13.86 17.37
C GLN A 312 -15.18 13.06 17.79
N PHE A 313 -14.20 12.97 16.90
CA PHE A 313 -12.89 12.43 17.27
C PHE A 313 -11.77 13.16 16.54
N THR A 314 -10.59 13.15 17.15
CA THR A 314 -9.36 13.62 16.53
C THR A 314 -8.36 12.46 16.47
N TRP A 315 -7.75 12.27 15.32
CA TRP A 315 -6.68 11.31 15.09
C TRP A 315 -5.41 12.05 14.71
N GLN A 316 -4.34 11.86 15.50
CA GLN A 316 -3.02 12.34 15.13
C GLN A 316 -2.10 11.15 14.92
N GLY A 317 -1.34 11.15 13.83
CA GLY A 317 -0.47 10.02 13.51
C GLY A 317 0.55 10.36 12.42
N CYS A 318 1.47 9.42 12.23
CA CYS A 318 2.44 9.45 11.15
C CYS A 318 2.11 8.33 10.17
N ASP A 319 1.80 8.68 8.92
CA ASP A 319 1.37 7.70 7.93
C ASP A 319 2.44 6.66 7.62
N SER A 320 3.71 7.05 7.52
CA SER A 320 4.79 6.11 7.24
C SER A 320 5.00 5.09 8.37
N ALA A 321 4.80 5.49 9.64
CA ALA A 321 4.87 4.56 10.77
C ALA A 321 3.67 3.61 10.84
N LEU A 322 2.49 4.04 10.37
CA LEU A 322 1.30 3.20 10.28
C LEU A 322 1.34 2.29 9.05
N ALA A 323 1.90 2.75 7.93
CA ALA A 323 1.96 2.02 6.67
C ALA A 323 3.06 0.96 6.64
N ALA A 324 4.22 1.24 7.23
CA ALA A 324 5.38 0.35 7.16
C ALA A 324 5.08 -1.08 7.64
N PRO A 325 4.44 -1.33 8.80
CA PRO A 325 4.10 -2.69 9.23
C PRO A 325 3.11 -3.37 8.27
N LEU A 326 2.17 -2.64 7.66
CA LEU A 326 1.25 -3.20 6.68
C LEU A 326 1.99 -3.65 5.41
N VAL A 327 2.97 -2.88 4.95
CA VAL A 327 3.84 -3.25 3.82
C VAL A 327 4.60 -4.55 4.11
N LEU A 328 5.15 -4.69 5.31
CA LEU A 328 5.85 -5.90 5.74
C LEU A 328 4.92 -7.12 5.81
N ASP A 329 3.73 -6.95 6.40
CA ASP A 329 2.72 -8.00 6.47
C ASP A 329 2.26 -8.44 5.08
N LEU A 330 1.94 -7.49 4.21
CA LEU A 330 1.51 -7.75 2.83
C LEU A 330 2.58 -8.47 2.03
N ALA A 331 3.84 -8.04 2.12
CA ALA A 331 4.94 -8.70 1.43
C ALA A 331 5.08 -10.17 1.86
N ARG A 332 4.97 -10.45 3.15
CA ARG A 332 5.05 -11.80 3.73
C ARG A 332 3.85 -12.67 3.35
N LEU A 333 2.63 -12.12 3.42
CA LEU A 333 1.39 -12.81 3.05
C LEU A 333 1.32 -13.14 1.56
N VAL A 334 1.65 -12.18 0.69
CA VAL A 334 1.65 -12.38 -0.77
C VAL A 334 2.73 -13.40 -1.17
N ALA A 335 3.92 -13.36 -0.52
CA ALA A 335 4.96 -14.37 -0.75
C ALA A 335 4.47 -15.77 -0.35
N ARG A 336 3.79 -15.90 0.78
CA ARG A 336 3.25 -17.18 1.24
C ARG A 336 2.10 -17.68 0.37
N ALA A 337 1.19 -16.79 -0.05
CA ALA A 337 0.13 -17.12 -1.00
C ALA A 337 0.71 -17.65 -2.32
N HIS A 338 1.74 -16.98 -2.86
CA HIS A 338 2.43 -17.44 -4.05
C HIS A 338 3.10 -18.80 -3.85
N GLU A 339 3.70 -19.05 -2.70
CA GLU A 339 4.26 -20.36 -2.33
C GLU A 339 3.22 -21.47 -2.33
N LYS A 340 2.02 -21.18 -1.86
CA LYS A 340 0.89 -22.11 -1.85
C LYS A 340 0.17 -22.23 -3.21
N GLY A 341 0.69 -21.61 -4.26
CA GLY A 341 0.10 -21.64 -5.61
C GLY A 341 -1.16 -20.79 -5.78
N ARG A 342 -1.45 -19.88 -4.83
CA ARG A 342 -2.55 -18.92 -4.96
C ARG A 342 -2.09 -17.82 -5.93
N GLY A 343 -2.72 -17.74 -7.09
CA GLY A 343 -2.50 -16.70 -8.10
C GLY A 343 -3.71 -15.79 -8.27
N GLY A 344 -3.55 -14.69 -9.01
CA GLY A 344 -4.60 -13.71 -9.24
C GLY A 344 -4.81 -12.76 -8.05
N VAL A 345 -5.97 -12.08 -8.04
CA VAL A 345 -6.33 -11.16 -6.96
C VAL A 345 -6.53 -11.90 -5.63
N LEU A 346 -6.09 -11.30 -4.54
CA LEU A 346 -6.25 -11.80 -3.17
C LEU A 346 -7.25 -10.90 -2.40
N PRO A 347 -8.57 -11.13 -2.53
CA PRO A 347 -9.59 -10.31 -1.87
C PRO A 347 -9.57 -10.42 -0.35
N GLU A 348 -8.99 -11.50 0.18
CA GLU A 348 -8.82 -11.75 1.62
C GLU A 348 -7.89 -10.74 2.29
N LEU A 349 -7.01 -10.09 1.51
CA LEU A 349 -6.15 -9.02 1.97
C LEU A 349 -6.83 -7.64 2.03
N GLY A 350 -8.14 -7.57 1.78
CA GLY A 350 -8.94 -6.34 1.88
C GLY A 350 -8.84 -5.60 3.22
N TYR A 351 -8.48 -6.32 4.29
CA TYR A 351 -8.19 -5.75 5.61
C TYR A 351 -7.17 -4.60 5.56
N PHE A 352 -6.19 -4.68 4.67
CA PHE A 352 -5.10 -3.72 4.56
C PHE A 352 -5.42 -2.51 3.68
N PHE A 353 -6.57 -2.48 2.99
CA PHE A 353 -6.84 -1.50 1.93
C PHE A 353 -8.14 -0.72 2.14
N LYS A 354 -8.17 0.53 1.66
CA LYS A 354 -9.36 1.38 1.61
C LYS A 354 -10.27 0.99 0.43
N ASN A 355 -9.64 0.68 -0.72
CA ASN A 355 -10.31 0.22 -1.94
C ASN A 355 -9.87 -1.21 -2.26
N PRO A 356 -10.34 -2.21 -1.50
CA PRO A 356 -9.89 -3.58 -1.66
C PRO A 356 -10.29 -4.16 -3.02
N LEU A 357 -9.34 -4.81 -3.70
CA LEU A 357 -9.59 -5.48 -4.96
C LEU A 357 -10.31 -6.82 -4.73
N GLY A 358 -11.31 -7.11 -5.57
CA GLY A 358 -12.05 -8.38 -5.55
C GLY A 358 -13.06 -8.54 -4.40
N THR A 359 -13.29 -7.51 -3.58
CA THR A 359 -14.30 -7.53 -2.52
C THR A 359 -14.90 -6.13 -2.30
N GLY A 360 -16.14 -6.07 -1.88
CA GLY A 360 -16.83 -4.84 -1.45
C GLY A 360 -16.96 -4.72 0.07
N GLU A 361 -16.31 -5.58 0.85
CA GLU A 361 -16.37 -5.55 2.32
C GLU A 361 -15.49 -4.43 2.87
N HIS A 362 -16.06 -3.57 3.72
CA HIS A 362 -15.37 -2.44 4.35
C HIS A 362 -15.39 -2.48 5.89
N ALA A 363 -16.22 -3.33 6.50
CA ALA A 363 -16.26 -3.49 7.95
C ALA A 363 -14.97 -4.14 8.46
N LEU A 364 -14.24 -3.46 9.35
CA LEU A 364 -12.92 -3.91 9.81
C LEU A 364 -12.95 -5.30 10.42
N ALA A 365 -13.95 -5.61 11.26
CA ALA A 365 -14.06 -6.92 11.90
C ALA A 365 -14.31 -8.05 10.90
N ALA A 366 -15.16 -7.82 9.89
CA ALA A 366 -15.41 -8.80 8.83
C ALA A 366 -14.17 -9.04 7.96
N GLN A 367 -13.46 -7.97 7.61
CA GLN A 367 -12.19 -8.07 6.89
C GLN A 367 -11.12 -8.81 7.69
N TYR A 368 -11.04 -8.56 9.00
CA TYR A 368 -10.11 -9.26 9.88
C TYR A 368 -10.43 -10.76 9.97
N ALA A 369 -11.70 -11.12 10.12
CA ALA A 369 -12.11 -12.53 10.13
C ALA A 369 -11.74 -13.25 8.82
N ARG A 370 -11.90 -12.59 7.66
CA ARG A 370 -11.47 -13.12 6.36
C ARG A 370 -9.95 -13.28 6.26
N LEU A 371 -9.20 -12.33 6.79
CA LEU A 371 -7.74 -12.41 6.85
C LEU A 371 -7.27 -13.61 7.68
N LEU A 372 -7.89 -13.85 8.84
CA LEU A 372 -7.55 -15.01 9.68
C LEU A 372 -7.88 -16.34 8.99
N ALA A 373 -9.07 -16.46 8.39
CA ALA A 373 -9.44 -17.64 7.61
C ALA A 373 -8.46 -17.91 6.46
N PHE A 374 -8.07 -16.87 5.74
CA PHE A 374 -7.04 -16.98 4.70
C PHE A 374 -5.68 -17.40 5.26
N ALA A 375 -5.28 -16.87 6.40
CA ALA A 375 -4.04 -17.25 7.06
C ALA A 375 -4.05 -18.74 7.49
N GLU A 376 -5.19 -19.29 7.91
CA GLU A 376 -5.35 -20.73 8.17
C GLU A 376 -5.12 -21.57 6.91
N GLU A 377 -5.63 -21.13 5.74
CA GLU A 377 -5.39 -21.80 4.46
C GLU A 377 -3.90 -21.78 4.05
N LEU A 378 -3.16 -20.75 4.48
CA LEU A 378 -1.74 -20.57 4.17
C LEU A 378 -0.79 -21.32 5.14
N SER A 379 -1.31 -21.92 6.17
CA SER A 379 -0.53 -22.65 7.20
C SER A 379 0.22 -23.87 6.70
#